data_ef2313e8239beff22156e982990c118b
#
_entry.id   ef2313e8239beff22156e982990c118b
#
_cell.length_a   1.000
_cell.length_b   1.000
_cell.length_c   1.000
_cell.angle_alpha   90.00
_cell.angle_beta   90.00
_cell.angle_gamma   90.00
#
_symmetry.space_group_name_H-M   'P 1'
#
loop_
_entity.id
_entity.type
_entity.pdbx_description
1 polymer ?
#
loop_
_entity_poly.entity_id
_entity_poly.type
_entity_poly.pdbx_seq_one_letter_code
_entity_poly.pdbx_strand_id
1 'polypeptide(L)' 'MTTETLQVTGIRCERCVMRLGKALEGHDGLESANANLMGQVQLSYDEERTTLDALLEKMTLAGFRPVQSFG' A
#
# COMPACT_ATOMS: atom_id res chain seq x y z
N MET A 1 14.70 6.14 -5.61
CA MET A 1 13.55 5.37 -5.11
C MET A 1 13.13 5.83 -3.74
N THR A 2 11.83 5.87 -3.55
CA THR A 2 11.25 6.34 -2.31
C THR A 2 10.56 5.18 -1.60
N THR A 3 10.79 5.05 -0.31
CA THR A 3 10.13 4.04 0.52
C THR A 3 9.25 4.74 1.53
N GLU A 4 7.99 4.33 1.58
CA GLU A 4 7.02 4.89 2.51
C GLU A 4 6.40 3.76 3.32
N THR A 5 6.17 4.02 4.59
CA THR A 5 5.48 3.08 5.46
C THR A 5 4.17 3.71 5.89
N LEU A 6 3.10 2.97 5.69
CA LEU A 6 1.76 3.46 5.96
C LEU A 6 1.05 2.53 6.93
N GLN A 7 0.07 3.08 7.61
CA GLN A 7 -0.85 2.28 8.42
C GLN A 7 -2.19 2.26 7.70
N VAL A 8 -2.74 1.07 7.48
CA VAL A 8 -4.03 0.93 6.80
C VAL A 8 -4.98 0.10 7.65
N THR A 9 -6.27 0.27 7.39
CA THR A 9 -7.31 -0.55 7.99
C THR A 9 -7.80 -1.58 6.98
N GLY A 10 -8.44 -2.64 7.45
CA GLY A 10 -8.99 -3.66 6.58
C GLY A 10 -8.18 -4.92 6.49
N ILE A 11 -6.95 -4.92 7.00
CA ILE A 11 -6.12 -6.12 7.03
C ILE A 11 -6.46 -6.91 8.29
N ARG A 12 -7.04 -8.09 8.10
CA ARG A 12 -7.45 -8.95 9.21
C ARG A 12 -6.78 -10.32 9.20
N CYS A 13 -6.26 -10.73 8.05
CA CYS A 13 -5.67 -12.05 7.90
C CYS A 13 -4.72 -12.03 6.70
N GLU A 14 -4.03 -13.14 6.52
CA GLU A 14 -3.07 -13.25 5.44
C GLU A 14 -3.70 -13.06 4.05
N ARG A 15 -4.96 -13.43 3.89
CA ARG A 15 -5.65 -13.23 2.62
C ARG A 15 -5.77 -11.76 2.29
N CYS A 16 -5.98 -10.93 3.29
CA CYS A 16 -6.05 -9.49 3.09
C CYS A 16 -4.69 -8.95 2.64
N VAL A 17 -3.62 -9.45 3.24
CA VAL A 17 -2.26 -9.06 2.84
C VAL A 17 -2.02 -9.43 1.38
N MET A 18 -2.41 -10.62 0.98
CA MET A 18 -2.25 -11.07 -0.40
C MET A 18 -3.11 -10.25 -1.36
N ARG A 19 -4.32 -9.91 -0.96
CA ARG A 19 -5.20 -9.09 -1.78
C ARG A 19 -4.61 -7.70 -1.99
N LEU A 20 -4.06 -7.13 -0.95
CA LEU A 20 -3.41 -5.82 -1.04
C LEU A 20 -2.23 -5.88 -2.01
N GLY A 21 -1.40 -6.90 -1.88
CA GLY A 21 -0.27 -7.09 -2.78
C GLY A 21 -0.71 -7.22 -4.22
N LYS A 22 -1.77 -7.98 -4.47
CA LYS A 22 -2.28 -8.14 -5.82
C LYS A 22 -2.90 -6.86 -6.37
N ALA A 23 -3.55 -6.08 -5.52
CA ALA A 23 -4.13 -4.82 -5.94
C ALA A 23 -3.08 -3.84 -6.43
N LEU A 24 -1.90 -3.90 -5.85
CA LEU A 24 -0.79 -3.03 -6.21
C LEU A 24 0.13 -3.64 -7.27
N GLU A 25 0.03 -4.94 -7.48
CA GLU A 25 0.87 -5.63 -8.44
C GLU A 25 0.65 -5.08 -9.85
N GLY A 26 1.73 -4.89 -10.57
CA GLY A 26 1.64 -4.38 -11.92
C GLY A 26 1.47 -2.87 -12.02
N HIS A 27 1.41 -2.18 -10.91
CA HIS A 27 1.34 -0.72 -10.94
C HIS A 27 2.68 -0.16 -11.44
N ASP A 28 2.60 0.64 -12.50
CA ASP A 28 3.80 1.22 -13.09
C ASP A 28 4.48 2.16 -12.10
N GLY A 29 5.77 1.95 -11.91
CA GLY A 29 6.54 2.73 -10.98
C GLY A 29 6.64 2.14 -9.58
N LEU A 30 5.84 1.14 -9.27
CA LEU A 30 5.93 0.47 -7.98
C LEU A 30 6.97 -0.64 -8.04
N GLU A 31 7.97 -0.55 -7.17
CA GLU A 31 9.05 -1.52 -7.10
C GLU A 31 8.66 -2.71 -6.23
N SER A 32 8.16 -2.43 -5.04
CA SER A 32 7.74 -3.48 -4.14
C SER A 32 6.73 -2.97 -3.14
N ALA A 33 5.95 -3.90 -2.61
CA ALA A 33 4.96 -3.59 -1.59
C ALA A 33 4.93 -4.74 -0.60
N ASN A 34 5.04 -4.42 0.68
CA ASN A 34 4.98 -5.40 1.75
C ASN A 34 3.94 -4.96 2.76
N ALA A 35 3.17 -5.89 3.26
CA ALA A 35 2.17 -5.62 4.27
C ALA A 35 2.25 -6.68 5.35
N ASN A 36 1.81 -6.34 6.55
CA ASN A 36 1.75 -7.30 7.64
C ASN A 36 0.37 -7.28 8.30
N LEU A 37 0.17 -8.19 9.23
CA LEU A 37 -1.14 -8.34 9.88
C LEU A 37 -1.45 -7.20 10.85
N MET A 38 -0.48 -6.37 11.14
CA MET A 38 -0.67 -5.20 11.99
C MET A 38 -1.21 -4.00 11.20
N GLY A 39 -1.38 -4.17 9.90
CA GLY A 39 -1.89 -3.11 9.06
C GLY A 39 -0.81 -2.17 8.56
N GLN A 40 0.45 -2.51 8.73
CA GLN A 40 1.55 -1.71 8.23
C GLN A 40 1.87 -2.11 6.80
N VAL A 41 1.96 -1.13 5.92
CA VAL A 41 2.26 -1.35 4.51
C VAL A 41 3.51 -0.56 4.18
N GLN A 42 4.51 -1.24 3.67
CA GLN A 42 5.74 -0.61 3.21
C GLN A 42 5.78 -0.64 1.69
N LEU A 43 5.91 0.52 1.10
CA LEU A 43 5.92 0.68 -0.35
C LEU A 43 7.24 1.25 -0.80
N SER A 44 7.82 0.65 -1.83
CA SER A 44 8.98 1.18 -2.50
C SER A 44 8.58 1.50 -3.93
N TYR A 45 8.71 2.73 -4.34
CA TYR A 45 8.25 3.16 -5.65
C TYR A 45 9.15 4.25 -6.21
N ASP A 46 9.04 4.43 -7.52
CA ASP A 46 9.75 5.48 -8.24
C ASP A 46 8.84 6.70 -8.31
N GLU A 47 9.18 7.73 -7.56
CA GLU A 47 8.35 8.93 -7.49
C GLU A 47 8.31 9.74 -8.80
N GLU A 48 9.17 9.39 -9.74
CA GLU A 48 9.10 9.99 -11.08
C GLU A 48 8.04 9.34 -11.94
N ARG A 49 7.63 8.12 -11.61
CA ARG A 49 6.65 7.35 -12.39
C ARG A 49 5.30 7.29 -11.73
N THR A 50 5.26 7.31 -10.43
CA THR A 50 4.01 7.23 -9.70
C THR A 50 4.10 8.07 -8.45
N THR A 51 2.98 8.22 -7.76
CA THR A 51 2.93 9.00 -6.53
C THR A 51 2.32 8.14 -5.44
N LEU A 52 2.56 8.55 -4.20
CA LEU A 52 1.96 7.88 -3.06
C LEU A 52 0.42 7.96 -3.14
N ASP A 53 -0.10 9.09 -3.59
CA ASP A 53 -1.55 9.26 -3.74
C ASP A 53 -2.15 8.24 -4.69
N ALA A 54 -1.47 7.96 -5.80
CA ALA A 54 -1.95 6.96 -6.76
C ALA A 54 -1.98 5.56 -6.12
N LEU A 55 -0.97 5.24 -5.33
CA LEU A 55 -0.93 3.96 -4.64
C LEU A 55 -2.01 3.86 -3.57
N LEU A 56 -2.24 4.94 -2.83
CA LEU A 56 -3.30 5.00 -1.83
C LEU A 56 -4.67 4.82 -2.48
N GLU A 57 -4.88 5.42 -3.63
CA GLU A 57 -6.13 5.26 -4.36
C GLU A 57 -6.37 3.81 -4.73
N LYS A 58 -5.35 3.12 -5.20
CA LYS A 58 -5.48 1.70 -5.53
C LYS A 58 -5.80 0.86 -4.30
N MET A 59 -5.18 1.17 -3.17
CA MET A 59 -5.47 0.47 -1.93
C MET A 59 -6.91 0.72 -1.49
N THR A 60 -7.38 1.94 -1.62
CA THR A 60 -8.76 2.29 -1.26
C THR A 60 -9.76 1.53 -2.13
N LEU A 61 -9.48 1.41 -3.43
CA LEU A 61 -10.34 0.65 -4.34
C LEU A 61 -10.37 -0.84 -3.97
N ALA A 62 -9.31 -1.34 -3.37
CA ALA A 62 -9.27 -2.73 -2.94
C ALA A 62 -9.90 -2.94 -1.56
N GLY A 63 -10.37 -1.88 -0.92
CA GLY A 63 -11.02 -1.95 0.37
C GLY A 63 -10.13 -1.65 1.56
N PHE A 64 -8.92 -1.16 1.33
CA PHE A 64 -7.98 -0.83 2.39
C PHE A 64 -7.87 0.68 2.49
N ARG A 65 -8.12 1.21 3.67
CA ARG A 65 -8.08 2.65 3.88
C ARG A 65 -6.84 3.04 4.68
N PRO A 66 -6.09 4.01 4.21
CA PRO A 66 -4.95 4.50 4.98
C PRO A 66 -5.44 5.20 6.25
N VAL A 67 -4.76 4.94 7.34
CA VAL A 67 -5.01 5.64 8.58
C VAL A 67 -4.01 6.78 8.62
N GLN A 68 -4.53 7.99 8.61
CA GLN A 68 -3.66 9.13 8.77
C GLN A 68 -3.53 9.39 10.24
N SER A 69 -2.40 8.99 10.76
CA SER A 69 -2.10 9.28 12.14
C SER A 69 -1.05 10.37 12.15
N PHE A 70 -1.51 11.58 12.12
CA PHE A 70 -0.59 12.66 12.30
C PHE A 70 -0.66 13.12 13.72
N GLY A 71 0.47 13.05 14.27
CA GLY A 71 0.62 13.78 15.49
C GLY A 71 0.52 15.26 15.19
#